data_b64b19ac66994e51ba59e2a4109e0233
#
_entry.id   b64b19ac66994e51ba59e2a4109e0233
#
_cell.length_a   1.000
_cell.length_b   1.000
_cell.length_c   1.000
_cell.angle_alpha   90.00
_cell.angle_beta   90.00
_cell.angle_gamma   90.00
#
_symmetry.space_group_name_H-M   'P 1'
#
loop_
_entity.id
_entity.type
_entity.pdbx_description
1 polymer ?
#
loop_
_entity_poly.entity_id
_entity_poly.type
_entity_poly.pdbx_seq_one_letter_code
_entity_poly.pdbx_strand_id
1 'polypeptide(L)' 'MPVKRGQDKQGPYYQWGDSGKKYHYKASDKRSRDRAKEQASKQGQAAHARGYSG' A
#
# COMPACT_ATOMS: atom_id res chain seq x y z
N MET A 1 2.87 0.61 11.87
CA MET A 1 3.14 0.53 10.43
C MET A 1 2.27 1.54 9.70
N PRO A 2 2.86 2.38 8.89
CA PRO A 2 2.09 3.43 8.21
C PRO A 2 1.33 2.96 6.96
N VAL A 3 1.25 1.66 6.73
CA VAL A 3 0.40 1.15 5.64
C VAL A 3 -1.05 1.34 6.05
N LYS A 4 -1.81 2.04 5.23
CA LYS A 4 -3.22 2.28 5.50
C LYS A 4 -4.08 1.80 4.35
N ARG A 5 -5.31 1.46 4.67
CA ARG A 5 -6.28 0.99 3.70
C ARG A 5 -7.26 2.11 3.36
N GLY A 6 -7.56 2.21 2.08
CA GLY A 6 -8.55 3.17 1.62
C GLY A 6 -9.38 2.58 0.50
N GLN A 7 -10.28 3.39 -0.03
CA GLN A 7 -11.15 2.99 -1.12
C GLN A 7 -11.46 4.20 -1.98
N ASP A 8 -11.46 3.99 -3.30
CA ASP A 8 -11.80 5.04 -4.25
C ASP A 8 -12.64 4.44 -5.39
N LYS A 9 -12.75 5.17 -6.51
CA LYS A 9 -13.55 4.72 -7.65
C LYS A 9 -13.05 3.41 -8.25
N GLN A 10 -11.77 3.13 -8.11
CA GLN A 10 -11.17 1.91 -8.64
C GLN A 10 -11.27 0.74 -7.66
N GLY A 11 -11.70 1.00 -6.44
CA GLY A 11 -11.87 -0.02 -5.43
C GLY A 11 -10.94 0.16 -4.25
N PRO A 12 -10.85 -0.86 -3.39
CA PRO A 12 -9.99 -0.79 -2.20
C PRO A 12 -8.50 -0.82 -2.58
N TYR A 13 -7.68 -0.20 -1.73
CA TYR A 13 -6.25 -0.16 -1.96
C TYR A 13 -5.49 -0.11 -0.64
N TYR A 14 -4.19 -0.40 -0.69
CA TYR A 14 -3.26 -0.17 0.40
C TYR A 14 -2.25 0.89 -0.03
N GLN A 15 -1.84 1.73 0.91
CA GLN A 15 -0.94 2.83 0.64
C GLN A 15 -0.01 3.03 1.83
N TRP A 16 1.26 3.31 1.56
CA TRP A 16 2.22 3.63 2.62
C TRP A 16 2.12 5.12 2.95
N GLY A 17 1.55 5.42 4.12
CA GLY A 17 1.38 6.80 4.55
C GLY A 17 0.49 7.60 3.60
N ASP A 18 0.68 8.90 3.58
CA ASP A 18 -0.12 9.79 2.74
C ASP A 18 0.49 10.02 1.37
N SER A 19 1.79 9.77 1.22
CA SER A 19 2.49 10.05 -0.03
C SER A 19 2.88 8.79 -0.80
N GLY A 20 2.60 7.61 -0.26
CA GLY A 20 2.94 6.37 -0.94
C GLY A 20 2.02 6.07 -2.11
N LYS A 21 2.45 5.14 -2.96
CA LYS A 21 1.66 4.72 -4.10
C LYS A 21 0.48 3.87 -3.64
N LYS A 22 -0.66 4.05 -4.28
CA LYS A 22 -1.86 3.26 -4.02
C LYS A 22 -1.79 1.94 -4.79
N TYR A 23 -1.94 0.84 -4.06
CA TYR A 23 -1.96 -0.50 -4.65
C TYR A 23 -3.36 -1.06 -4.53
N HIS A 24 -4.09 -1.01 -5.63
CA HIS A 24 -5.47 -1.50 -5.66
C HIS A 24 -5.52 -3.01 -5.71
N TYR A 25 -6.57 -3.58 -5.12
CA TYR A 25 -6.77 -5.01 -5.11
C TYR A 25 -8.26 -5.33 -5.23
N LYS A 26 -8.59 -6.60 -5.49
CA LYS A 26 -9.97 -7.04 -5.55
C LYS A 26 -10.42 -7.48 -4.15
N ALA A 27 -11.52 -6.91 -3.68
CA ALA A 27 -12.03 -7.21 -2.35
C ALA A 27 -12.35 -8.70 -2.16
N SER A 28 -12.73 -9.36 -3.23
CA SER A 28 -13.07 -10.79 -3.19
C SER A 28 -11.87 -11.71 -3.37
N ASP A 29 -10.67 -11.15 -3.65
CA ASP A 29 -9.47 -11.93 -3.91
C ASP A 29 -8.47 -11.70 -2.77
N LYS A 30 -8.34 -12.71 -1.92
CA LYS A 30 -7.45 -12.62 -0.77
C LYS A 30 -5.99 -12.51 -1.18
N ARG A 31 -5.58 -13.20 -2.24
CA ARG A 31 -4.19 -13.12 -2.71
C ARG A 31 -3.86 -11.74 -3.24
N SER A 32 -4.80 -11.14 -3.97
CA SER A 32 -4.62 -9.79 -4.48
C SER A 32 -4.46 -8.79 -3.32
N ARG A 33 -5.28 -8.96 -2.28
CA ARG A 33 -5.20 -8.11 -1.09
C ARG A 33 -3.84 -8.25 -0.40
N ASP A 34 -3.40 -9.48 -0.19
CA ASP A 34 -2.15 -9.72 0.51
C ASP A 34 -0.97 -9.18 -0.29
N ARG A 35 -1.01 -9.33 -1.62
CA ARG A 35 0.04 -8.81 -2.49
C ARG A 35 0.09 -7.28 -2.45
N ALA A 36 -1.05 -6.63 -2.51
CA ALA A 36 -1.10 -5.18 -2.45
C ALA A 36 -0.54 -4.65 -1.14
N LYS A 37 -0.90 -5.29 -0.04
CA LYS A 37 -0.40 -4.91 1.27
C LYS A 37 1.12 -5.08 1.35
N GLU A 38 1.61 -6.19 0.83
CA GLU A 38 3.04 -6.46 0.83
C GLU A 38 3.80 -5.46 -0.02
N GLN A 39 3.28 -5.12 -1.20
CA GLN A 39 3.93 -4.15 -2.08
C GLN A 39 3.97 -2.77 -1.44
N ALA A 40 2.88 -2.35 -0.81
CA ALA A 40 2.85 -1.06 -0.13
C ALA A 40 3.88 -1.02 1.00
N SER A 41 3.96 -2.09 1.77
CA SER A 41 4.92 -2.19 2.87
C SER A 41 6.36 -2.15 2.37
N LYS A 42 6.65 -2.91 1.31
CA LYS A 42 8.00 -2.93 0.73
C LYS A 42 8.40 -1.58 0.18
N GLN A 43 7.50 -0.88 -0.49
CA GLN A 43 7.79 0.44 -1.00
C GLN A 43 8.15 1.39 0.14
N GLY A 44 7.36 1.37 1.20
CA GLY A 44 7.61 2.22 2.34
C GLY A 44 8.93 1.92 3.01
N GLN A 45 9.24 0.64 3.18
CA GLN A 45 10.49 0.23 3.80
C GLN A 45 11.70 0.64 2.95
N ALA A 46 11.59 0.49 1.63
CA ALA A 46 12.67 0.87 0.74
C ALA A 46 12.91 2.38 0.77
N ALA A 47 11.84 3.17 0.76
CA ALA A 47 11.95 4.62 0.86
C ALA A 47 12.57 5.03 2.19
N HIS A 48 12.16 4.36 3.26
CA HIS A 48 12.66 4.67 4.60
C HIS A 48 14.14 4.32 4.73
N ALA A 49 14.55 3.22 4.13
CA ALA A 49 15.95 2.79 4.17
C ALA A 49 16.87 3.75 3.44
N ARG A 50 16.33 4.54 2.51
CA ARG A 50 17.09 5.57 1.81
C ARG A 50 17.11 6.91 2.56
N GLY A 51 16.62 6.94 3.78
CA GLY A 51 16.56 8.16 4.56
C GLY A 51 15.41 9.08 4.16
N TYR A 52 14.47 8.59 3.43
CA TYR A 52 13.31 9.35 3.01
C TYR A 52 12.29 9.40 4.15
N SER A 53 11.96 10.59 4.60
CA SER A 53 11.03 10.79 5.70
C SER A 53 9.69 11.27 5.14
N GLY A 54 8.90 10.37 4.68
CA GLY A 54 7.64 10.80 4.09
C GLY A 54 6.44 10.06 4.59
#